data_cbaef78ba85612d66a082aeaba5cd21b
#
_entry.id   cbaef78ba85612d66a082aeaba5cd21b
#
_cell.length_a   1.000
_cell.length_b   1.000
_cell.length_c   1.000
_cell.angle_alpha   90.00
_cell.angle_beta   90.00
_cell.angle_gamma   90.00
#
_symmetry.space_group_name_H-M   'P 1'
#
loop_
_entity.id
_entity.type
_entity.pdbx_description
1 polymer ?
#
loop_
_entity_poly.entity_id
_entity_poly.type
_entity_poly.pdbx_seq_one_letter_code
_entity_poly.pdbx_strand_id
1 'polypeptide(L)'
;MAFQFMPGATAVGITFSEGVVLAAEKRVSYGNFVINKNTKKTFLVTEHVGAACAGMIADMQVLVRQVGALAKIRKLETRRNVAPNSIAKLMSVIMFERRFFPLLTQVIVGGIIDKPSIYTLDPVGSVLPDDYAAVGSGAEMALGVLDSEFKKQNTQEKARELAIKAIKSSVQRDSASGDGIDVIVTTSSGHTEETMSF
;
A
#
# COMPACT_ATOMS: atom_id res chain seq x y z
N MET A 1 21.20 6.78 13.35
CA MET A 1 20.31 7.86 13.83
C MET A 1 19.29 8.41 12.82
N ALA A 2 19.32 8.01 11.54
CA ALA A 2 18.43 8.58 10.50
C ALA A 2 17.01 7.97 10.43
N PHE A 3 16.76 6.83 11.05
CA PHE A 3 15.44 6.14 10.97
C PHE A 3 14.40 6.60 12.02
N GLN A 4 14.77 7.48 12.92
CA GLN A 4 13.88 7.99 13.98
C GLN A 4 12.85 9.04 13.50
N PHE A 5 12.93 9.46 12.24
CA PHE A 5 12.05 10.48 11.64
C PHE A 5 11.06 9.93 10.60
N MET A 6 10.90 8.62 10.49
CA MET A 6 9.86 8.11 9.61
C MET A 6 8.49 8.34 10.25
N PRO A 7 7.59 9.13 9.64
CA PRO A 7 6.23 9.26 10.12
C PRO A 7 5.60 7.88 10.23
N GLY A 8 4.99 7.59 11.37
CA GLY A 8 4.29 6.34 11.53
C GLY A 8 3.05 6.28 10.65
N ALA A 9 2.65 5.08 10.29
CA ALA A 9 1.45 4.78 9.53
C ALA A 9 1.20 3.27 9.55
N THR A 10 0.03 2.84 9.07
CA THR A 10 -0.24 1.43 8.79
C THR A 10 -0.92 1.30 7.43
N ALA A 11 -0.34 0.46 6.59
CA ALA A 11 -0.96 0.05 5.33
C ALA A 11 -0.91 -1.48 5.20
N VAL A 12 -1.94 -2.07 4.58
CA VAL A 12 -2.05 -3.51 4.35
C VAL A 12 -2.43 -3.81 2.91
N GLY A 13 -2.03 -4.98 2.44
CA GLY A 13 -2.42 -5.55 1.15
C GLY A 13 -2.77 -7.02 1.31
N ILE A 14 -3.83 -7.47 0.64
CA ILE A 14 -4.34 -8.84 0.71
C ILE A 14 -4.76 -9.28 -0.67
N THR A 15 -4.29 -10.46 -1.11
CA THR A 15 -4.83 -11.11 -2.31
C THR A 15 -6.09 -11.89 -1.96
N PHE A 16 -7.03 -11.94 -2.89
CA PHE A 16 -8.19 -12.83 -2.84
C PHE A 16 -8.37 -13.51 -4.21
N SER A 17 -9.37 -14.39 -4.35
CA SER A 17 -9.54 -15.21 -5.56
C SER A 17 -9.57 -14.41 -6.87
N GLU A 18 -10.16 -13.21 -6.88
CA GLU A 18 -10.43 -12.42 -8.09
C GLU A 18 -9.74 -11.06 -8.10
N GLY A 19 -8.88 -10.76 -7.12
CA GLY A 19 -8.24 -9.45 -7.05
C GLY A 19 -7.38 -9.21 -5.82
N VAL A 20 -7.20 -7.93 -5.51
CA VAL A 20 -6.38 -7.44 -4.39
C VAL A 20 -7.13 -6.35 -3.64
N VAL A 21 -7.07 -6.40 -2.31
CA VAL A 21 -7.47 -5.31 -1.42
C VAL A 21 -6.23 -4.61 -0.91
N LEU A 22 -6.18 -3.31 -1.02
CA LEU A 22 -5.17 -2.42 -0.44
C LEU A 22 -5.87 -1.45 0.51
N ALA A 23 -5.38 -1.32 1.72
CA ALA A 23 -5.96 -0.40 2.70
C ALA A 23 -4.86 0.36 3.46
N ALA A 24 -5.14 1.60 3.86
CA ALA A 24 -4.27 2.38 4.73
C ALA A 24 -5.10 3.29 5.64
N GLU A 25 -4.58 3.56 6.83
CA GLU A 25 -5.17 4.56 7.74
C GLU A 25 -4.88 5.99 7.28
N LYS A 26 -5.51 7.00 7.89
CA LYS A 26 -5.57 8.37 7.37
C LYS A 26 -4.83 9.43 8.21
N ARG A 27 -4.24 9.07 9.36
CA ARG A 27 -3.54 10.00 10.24
C ARG A 27 -2.17 10.39 9.71
N VAL A 28 -1.80 11.64 9.86
CA VAL A 28 -0.42 12.13 9.75
C VAL A 28 -0.03 12.74 11.08
N SER A 29 1.02 12.22 11.69
CA SER A 29 1.56 12.73 12.94
C SER A 29 3.05 13.04 12.80
N TYR A 30 3.54 13.98 13.57
CA TYR A 30 4.95 14.30 13.74
C TYR A 30 5.30 14.18 15.23
N GLY A 31 6.00 13.12 15.58
CA GLY A 31 6.15 12.74 16.98
C GLY A 31 4.78 12.52 17.63
N ASN A 32 4.49 13.24 18.68
CA ASN A 32 3.22 13.13 19.41
C ASN A 32 2.11 14.08 18.91
N PHE A 33 2.37 14.85 17.85
CA PHE A 33 1.42 15.83 17.33
C PHE A 33 0.74 15.34 16.06
N VAL A 34 -0.60 15.29 16.06
CA VAL A 34 -1.41 14.94 14.88
C VAL A 34 -1.56 16.17 14.00
N ILE A 35 -0.96 16.15 12.81
CA ILE A 35 -0.97 17.26 11.85
C ILE A 35 -2.22 17.20 10.96
N ASN A 36 -2.58 16.00 10.51
CA ASN A 36 -3.71 15.81 9.60
C ASN A 36 -4.42 14.48 9.90
N LYS A 37 -5.75 14.47 9.77
CA LYS A 37 -6.63 13.35 10.06
C LYS A 37 -7.31 12.75 8.81
N ASN A 38 -6.99 13.28 7.64
CA ASN A 38 -7.69 12.92 6.40
C ASN A 38 -6.72 12.83 5.21
N THR A 39 -5.55 12.24 5.41
CA THR A 39 -4.56 12.09 4.35
C THR A 39 -4.74 10.75 3.64
N LYS A 40 -4.81 10.79 2.31
CA LYS A 40 -4.86 9.59 1.47
C LYS A 40 -3.46 8.99 1.35
N LYS A 41 -3.34 7.70 1.66
CA LYS A 41 -2.11 6.89 1.55
C LYS A 41 -2.30 5.66 0.65
N THR A 42 -3.47 5.52 0.05
CA THR A 42 -3.76 4.55 -1.00
C THR A 42 -3.89 5.28 -2.33
N PHE A 43 -3.32 4.74 -3.38
CA PHE A 43 -3.24 5.40 -4.68
C PHE A 43 -3.52 4.40 -5.79
N LEU A 44 -4.24 4.84 -6.83
CA LEU A 44 -4.28 4.12 -8.10
C LEU A 44 -3.05 4.49 -8.93
N VAL A 45 -2.26 3.50 -9.30
CA VAL A 45 -1.12 3.65 -10.21
C VAL A 45 -1.57 3.48 -11.66
N THR A 46 -2.42 2.48 -11.88
CA THR A 46 -3.11 2.21 -13.14
C THR A 46 -4.54 1.75 -12.84
N GLU A 47 -5.34 1.48 -13.86
CA GLU A 47 -6.71 0.97 -13.72
C GLU A 47 -6.83 -0.33 -12.92
N HIS A 48 -5.78 -1.19 -12.98
CA HIS A 48 -5.75 -2.52 -12.36
C HIS A 48 -4.66 -2.70 -11.30
N VAL A 49 -3.91 -1.64 -10.99
CA VAL A 49 -2.82 -1.70 -10.02
C VAL A 49 -2.90 -0.50 -9.09
N GLY A 50 -2.97 -0.78 -7.80
CA GLY A 50 -2.91 0.21 -6.72
C GLY A 50 -1.60 0.14 -5.94
N ALA A 51 -1.41 1.13 -5.08
CA ALA A 51 -0.37 1.17 -4.06
C ALA A 51 -0.94 1.63 -2.72
N ALA A 52 -0.55 0.98 -1.63
CA ALA A 52 -0.78 1.44 -0.27
C ALA A 52 0.57 1.74 0.39
N CYS A 53 0.69 2.91 0.99
CA CYS A 53 1.97 3.45 1.45
C CYS A 53 1.96 3.79 2.93
N ALA A 54 3.12 3.66 3.58
CA ALA A 54 3.38 4.11 4.94
C ALA A 54 4.70 4.89 4.99
N GLY A 55 4.73 6.03 5.71
CA GLY A 55 5.92 6.87 5.83
C GLY A 55 5.69 8.33 5.44
N MET A 56 6.69 8.96 4.83
CA MET A 56 6.66 10.38 4.45
C MET A 56 5.68 10.62 3.29
N ILE A 57 4.69 11.49 3.52
CA ILE A 57 3.62 11.76 2.54
C ILE A 57 4.17 12.31 1.21
N ALA A 58 5.11 13.25 1.27
CA ALA A 58 5.71 13.83 0.07
C ALA A 58 6.39 12.75 -0.79
N ASP A 59 7.14 11.84 -0.16
CA ASP A 59 7.90 10.80 -0.85
C ASP A 59 6.96 9.80 -1.55
N MET A 60 5.92 9.32 -0.84
CA MET A 60 4.95 8.41 -1.45
C MET A 60 4.19 9.07 -2.61
N GLN A 61 3.80 10.34 -2.47
CA GLN A 61 3.09 11.07 -3.54
C GLN A 61 3.96 11.28 -4.77
N VAL A 62 5.24 11.63 -4.59
CA VAL A 62 6.18 11.82 -5.71
C VAL A 62 6.45 10.49 -6.40
N LEU A 63 6.75 9.43 -5.64
CA LEU A 63 7.02 8.10 -6.17
C LEU A 63 5.85 7.57 -6.99
N VAL A 64 4.65 7.56 -6.42
CA VAL A 64 3.46 7.03 -7.10
C VAL A 64 3.12 7.84 -8.36
N ARG A 65 3.23 9.17 -8.31
CA ARG A 65 2.96 10.04 -9.46
C ARG A 65 3.97 9.80 -10.58
N GLN A 66 5.25 9.67 -10.27
CA GLN A 66 6.30 9.38 -11.25
C GLN A 66 6.08 8.02 -11.92
N VAL A 67 5.83 6.99 -11.12
CA VAL A 67 5.61 5.62 -11.63
C VAL A 67 4.31 5.53 -12.44
N GLY A 68 3.25 6.19 -11.99
CA GLY A 68 1.98 6.26 -12.72
C GLY A 68 2.12 6.91 -14.10
N ALA A 69 2.91 7.99 -14.21
CA ALA A 69 3.21 8.63 -15.49
C ALA A 69 3.98 7.69 -16.43
N LEU A 70 5.03 7.02 -15.94
CA LEU A 70 5.80 6.07 -16.73
C LEU A 70 4.98 4.84 -17.16
N ALA A 71 4.13 4.32 -16.27
CA ALA A 71 3.22 3.23 -16.57
C ALA A 71 2.22 3.61 -17.66
N LYS A 72 1.70 4.85 -17.63
CA LYS A 72 0.80 5.37 -18.66
C LYS A 72 1.48 5.49 -20.02
N ILE A 73 2.71 5.99 -20.08
CA ILE A 73 3.52 6.03 -21.30
C ILE A 73 3.70 4.61 -21.85
N ARG A 74 4.12 3.67 -21.00
CA ARG A 74 4.32 2.28 -21.39
C ARG A 74 3.03 1.62 -21.93
N LYS A 75 1.88 1.88 -21.29
CA LYS A 75 0.58 1.41 -21.79
C LYS A 75 0.26 1.96 -23.17
N LEU A 76 0.54 3.26 -23.41
CA LEU A 76 0.29 3.88 -24.72
C LEU A 76 1.20 3.32 -25.82
N GLU A 77 2.49 3.10 -25.52
CA GLU A 77 3.46 2.54 -26.48
C GLU A 77 3.15 1.08 -26.85
N THR A 78 2.84 0.27 -25.83
CA THR A 78 2.67 -1.18 -26.03
C THR A 78 1.23 -1.61 -26.27
N ARG A 79 0.26 -0.74 -26.01
CA ARG A 79 -1.18 -1.03 -25.98
C ARG A 79 -1.56 -2.17 -25.03
N ARG A 80 -0.72 -2.42 -24.00
CA ARG A 80 -0.93 -3.45 -22.98
C ARG A 80 -0.96 -2.85 -21.60
N ASN A 81 -1.76 -3.40 -20.71
CA ASN A 81 -1.74 -3.02 -19.30
C ASN A 81 -0.41 -3.43 -18.66
N VAL A 82 0.08 -2.61 -17.73
CA VAL A 82 1.34 -2.87 -17.02
C VAL A 82 1.04 -3.72 -15.79
N ALA A 83 1.73 -4.85 -15.67
CA ALA A 83 1.52 -5.80 -14.58
C ALA A 83 2.02 -5.27 -13.23
N PRO A 84 1.44 -5.71 -12.08
CA PRO A 84 1.87 -5.29 -10.74
C PRO A 84 3.37 -5.49 -10.48
N ASN A 85 3.93 -6.63 -10.90
CA ASN A 85 5.37 -6.91 -10.84
C ASN A 85 6.21 -5.84 -11.57
N SER A 86 5.78 -5.42 -12.77
CA SER A 86 6.49 -4.39 -13.54
C SER A 86 6.44 -3.02 -12.86
N ILE A 87 5.31 -2.68 -12.23
CA ILE A 87 5.16 -1.48 -11.41
C ILE A 87 6.08 -1.55 -10.19
N ALA A 88 6.08 -2.67 -9.46
CA ALA A 88 6.93 -2.86 -8.29
C ALA A 88 8.42 -2.76 -8.66
N LYS A 89 8.86 -3.37 -9.75
CA LYS A 89 10.24 -3.26 -10.25
C LYS A 89 10.62 -1.84 -10.66
N LEU A 90 9.70 -1.11 -11.28
CA LEU A 90 9.93 0.29 -11.65
C LEU A 90 10.11 1.17 -10.39
N MET A 91 9.24 0.98 -9.37
CA MET A 91 9.40 1.64 -8.07
C MET A 91 10.75 1.30 -7.42
N SER A 92 11.10 0.02 -7.42
CA SER A 92 12.36 -0.50 -6.88
C SER A 92 13.59 0.21 -7.47
N VAL A 93 13.65 0.35 -8.80
CA VAL A 93 14.75 1.04 -9.47
C VAL A 93 14.84 2.50 -9.03
N ILE A 94 13.71 3.22 -9.01
CA ILE A 94 13.67 4.64 -8.58
C ILE A 94 14.11 4.79 -7.12
N MET A 95 13.67 3.88 -6.23
CA MET A 95 14.04 3.90 -4.81
C MET A 95 15.51 3.55 -4.62
N PHE A 96 16.03 2.53 -5.33
CA PHE A 96 17.41 2.10 -5.24
C PHE A 96 18.40 3.15 -5.77
N GLU A 97 18.05 3.88 -6.82
CA GLU A 97 18.85 5.02 -7.30
C GLU A 97 19.04 6.10 -6.23
N ARG A 98 18.10 6.23 -5.31
CA ARG A 98 18.12 7.16 -4.19
C ARG A 98 18.62 6.55 -2.87
N ARG A 99 19.19 5.35 -2.86
CA ARG A 99 19.56 4.61 -1.65
C ARG A 99 20.49 5.33 -0.66
N PHE A 100 21.24 6.34 -1.10
CA PHE A 100 22.07 7.18 -0.22
C PHE A 100 21.26 8.29 0.48
N PHE A 101 20.13 8.69 -0.12
CA PHE A 101 19.13 9.61 0.44
C PHE A 101 17.75 9.01 0.13
N PRO A 102 17.35 7.93 0.83
CA PRO A 102 16.21 7.13 0.46
C PRO A 102 14.90 7.88 0.63
N LEU A 103 13.93 7.54 -0.20
CA LEU A 103 12.53 7.91 0.02
C LEU A 103 12.06 7.23 1.30
N LEU A 104 11.62 8.02 2.28
CA LEU A 104 11.18 7.53 3.59
C LEU A 104 9.76 6.99 3.51
N THR A 105 9.55 5.99 2.66
CA THR A 105 8.25 5.33 2.47
C THR A 105 8.44 3.85 2.24
N GLN A 106 7.54 3.06 2.81
CA GLN A 106 7.33 1.65 2.48
C GLN A 106 6.07 1.57 1.62
N VAL A 107 6.04 0.66 0.66
CA VAL A 107 4.96 0.56 -0.31
C VAL A 107 4.52 -0.89 -0.47
N ILE A 108 3.21 -1.12 -0.51
CA ILE A 108 2.61 -2.35 -1.01
C ILE A 108 2.01 -2.02 -2.36
N VAL A 109 2.54 -2.63 -3.41
CA VAL A 109 1.96 -2.58 -4.77
C VAL A 109 1.09 -3.81 -4.95
N GLY A 110 -0.14 -3.62 -5.38
CA GLY A 110 -1.05 -4.75 -5.59
C GLY A 110 -2.00 -4.55 -6.74
N GLY A 111 -2.37 -5.64 -7.39
CA GLY A 111 -3.30 -5.59 -8.50
C GLY A 111 -3.44 -6.92 -9.24
N ILE A 112 -4.15 -6.88 -10.35
CA ILE A 112 -4.42 -8.05 -11.18
C ILE A 112 -4.29 -7.71 -12.67
N ILE A 113 -3.53 -8.54 -13.41
CA ILE A 113 -3.57 -8.63 -14.88
C ILE A 113 -3.85 -10.09 -15.26
N ASP A 114 -2.91 -11.01 -14.98
CA ASP A 114 -3.11 -12.44 -15.22
C ASP A 114 -3.62 -13.15 -13.96
N LYS A 115 -3.05 -12.77 -12.81
CA LYS A 115 -3.42 -13.28 -11.47
C LYS A 115 -3.27 -12.19 -10.43
N PRO A 116 -4.04 -12.25 -9.33
CA PRO A 116 -3.84 -11.35 -8.19
C PRO A 116 -2.42 -11.48 -7.65
N SER A 117 -1.77 -10.35 -7.38
CA SER A 117 -0.43 -10.34 -6.80
C SER A 117 -0.16 -9.06 -6.04
N ILE A 118 0.58 -9.18 -4.93
CA ILE A 118 1.10 -8.05 -4.17
C ILE A 118 2.62 -8.16 -4.04
N TYR A 119 3.25 -7.01 -3.88
CA TYR A 119 4.69 -6.85 -3.70
C TYR A 119 4.94 -5.77 -2.66
N THR A 120 5.75 -6.09 -1.66
CA THR A 120 6.18 -5.12 -0.64
C THR A 120 7.53 -4.54 -1.02
N LEU A 121 7.67 -3.22 -0.86
CA LEU A 121 8.92 -2.49 -1.09
C LEU A 121 9.33 -1.76 0.17
N ASP A 122 10.59 -1.88 0.53
CA ASP A 122 11.25 -1.08 1.56
C ASP A 122 11.85 0.23 1.00
N PRO A 123 12.33 1.15 1.86
CA PRO A 123 12.89 2.43 1.40
C PRO A 123 14.12 2.33 0.48
N VAL A 124 14.82 1.19 0.45
CA VAL A 124 15.98 0.98 -0.43
C VAL A 124 15.62 0.20 -1.70
N GLY A 125 14.35 -0.15 -1.88
CA GLY A 125 13.83 -0.70 -3.13
C GLY A 125 13.88 -2.23 -3.23
N SER A 126 13.91 -2.99 -2.12
CA SER A 126 13.66 -4.45 -2.19
C SER A 126 12.26 -4.72 -2.71
N VAL A 127 12.05 -5.84 -3.39
CA VAL A 127 10.75 -6.27 -3.91
C VAL A 127 10.48 -7.69 -3.42
N LEU A 128 9.52 -7.81 -2.51
CA LEU A 128 9.16 -9.07 -1.87
C LEU A 128 7.72 -9.45 -2.26
N PRO A 129 7.50 -10.54 -3.01
CA PRO A 129 6.16 -11.04 -3.30
C PRO A 129 5.56 -11.73 -2.08
N ASP A 130 4.26 -11.56 -1.87
CA ASP A 130 3.52 -12.25 -0.81
C ASP A 130 2.04 -12.43 -1.21
N ASP A 131 1.28 -13.18 -0.42
CA ASP A 131 -0.18 -13.30 -0.53
C ASP A 131 -0.89 -12.20 0.31
N TYR A 132 -0.29 -11.75 1.39
CA TYR A 132 -0.70 -10.59 2.21
C TYR A 132 0.52 -9.89 2.79
N ALA A 133 0.39 -8.62 3.12
CA ALA A 133 1.47 -7.84 3.71
C ALA A 133 0.93 -6.68 4.54
N ALA A 134 1.75 -6.20 5.47
CA ALA A 134 1.56 -4.94 6.16
C ALA A 134 2.87 -4.16 6.22
N VAL A 135 2.78 -2.83 6.18
CA VAL A 135 3.93 -1.92 6.27
C VAL A 135 3.61 -0.74 7.20
N GLY A 136 4.67 -0.11 7.71
CA GLY A 136 4.58 1.01 8.62
C GLY A 136 4.75 0.65 10.09
N SER A 137 4.58 1.61 11.00
CA SER A 137 4.77 1.45 12.44
C SER A 137 3.77 0.49 13.09
N GLY A 138 2.56 0.38 12.55
CA GLY A 138 1.54 -0.57 13.03
C GLY A 138 1.56 -1.92 12.33
N ALA A 139 2.56 -2.21 11.48
CA ALA A 139 2.60 -3.43 10.68
C ALA A 139 2.58 -4.71 11.52
N GLU A 140 3.28 -4.77 12.65
CA GLU A 140 3.34 -5.96 13.50
C GLU A 140 1.96 -6.36 14.02
N MET A 141 1.15 -5.38 14.43
CA MET A 141 -0.21 -5.62 14.92
C MET A 141 -1.15 -6.05 13.80
N ALA A 142 -1.01 -5.44 12.61
CA ALA A 142 -1.76 -5.83 11.43
C ALA A 142 -1.40 -7.25 10.99
N LEU A 143 -0.11 -7.60 10.92
CA LEU A 143 0.37 -8.93 10.55
C LEU A 143 -0.15 -10.00 11.51
N GLY A 144 -0.18 -9.75 12.81
CA GLY A 144 -0.75 -10.70 13.78
C GLY A 144 -2.20 -11.07 13.49
N VAL A 145 -3.00 -10.14 12.99
CA VAL A 145 -4.38 -10.39 12.54
C VAL A 145 -4.38 -11.14 11.21
N LEU A 146 -3.56 -10.73 10.25
CA LEU A 146 -3.47 -11.35 8.93
C LEU A 146 -2.99 -12.81 9.04
N ASP A 147 -1.94 -13.08 9.82
CA ASP A 147 -1.40 -14.43 10.05
C ASP A 147 -2.45 -15.39 10.63
N SER A 148 -3.32 -14.88 11.50
CA SER A 148 -4.33 -15.71 12.16
C SER A 148 -5.57 -16.00 11.31
N GLU A 149 -5.93 -15.09 10.38
CA GLU A 149 -7.23 -15.13 9.71
C GLU A 149 -7.17 -15.20 8.18
N PHE A 150 -5.99 -14.97 7.58
CA PHE A 150 -5.84 -15.02 6.13
C PHE A 150 -6.16 -16.41 5.57
N LYS A 151 -6.92 -16.44 4.47
CA LYS A 151 -7.18 -17.65 3.67
C LYS A 151 -7.03 -17.29 2.20
N LYS A 152 -6.24 -18.07 1.48
CA LYS A 152 -5.90 -17.82 0.06
C LYS A 152 -7.11 -17.75 -0.88
N GLN A 153 -8.23 -18.37 -0.51
CA GLN A 153 -9.47 -18.38 -1.30
C GLN A 153 -10.56 -17.51 -0.68
N ASN A 154 -10.19 -16.38 -0.06
CA ASN A 154 -11.18 -15.42 0.44
C ASN A 154 -11.99 -14.83 -0.71
N THR A 155 -13.25 -14.50 -0.40
CA THR A 155 -14.05 -13.61 -1.26
C THR A 155 -13.59 -12.17 -1.09
N GLN A 156 -13.99 -11.29 -2.02
CA GLN A 156 -13.71 -9.86 -1.94
C GLN A 156 -14.14 -9.26 -0.59
N GLU A 157 -15.36 -9.57 -0.15
CA GLU A 157 -15.93 -9.06 1.11
C GLU A 157 -15.10 -9.49 2.32
N LYS A 158 -14.71 -10.77 2.40
CA LYS A 158 -13.88 -11.29 3.49
C LYS A 158 -12.49 -10.70 3.50
N ALA A 159 -11.85 -10.54 2.32
CA ALA A 159 -10.54 -9.91 2.21
C ALA A 159 -10.60 -8.43 2.62
N ARG A 160 -11.67 -7.72 2.22
CA ARG A 160 -11.93 -6.35 2.62
C ARG A 160 -12.14 -6.22 4.14
N GLU A 161 -13.00 -7.05 4.73
CA GLU A 161 -13.25 -7.06 6.18
C GLU A 161 -11.97 -7.36 6.95
N LEU A 162 -11.16 -8.30 6.49
CA LEU A 162 -9.89 -8.65 7.09
C LEU A 162 -8.88 -7.48 7.03
N ALA A 163 -8.78 -6.78 5.90
CA ALA A 163 -7.94 -5.60 5.76
C ALA A 163 -8.33 -4.50 6.75
N ILE A 164 -9.63 -4.21 6.86
CA ILE A 164 -10.18 -3.25 7.82
C ILE A 164 -9.89 -3.66 9.26
N LYS A 165 -10.06 -4.95 9.59
CA LYS A 165 -9.79 -5.49 10.92
C LYS A 165 -8.30 -5.37 11.28
N ALA A 166 -7.40 -5.66 10.34
CA ALA A 166 -5.96 -5.52 10.51
C ALA A 166 -5.55 -4.07 10.79
N ILE A 167 -6.05 -3.10 10.00
CA ILE A 167 -5.81 -1.68 10.26
C ILE A 167 -6.38 -1.25 11.61
N LYS A 168 -7.60 -1.66 11.96
CA LYS A 168 -8.22 -1.34 13.27
C LYS A 168 -7.41 -1.87 14.45
N SER A 169 -6.80 -3.06 14.33
CA SER A 169 -5.92 -3.59 15.36
C SER A 169 -4.69 -2.68 15.58
N SER A 170 -4.10 -2.19 14.52
CA SER A 170 -2.96 -1.26 14.60
C SER A 170 -3.36 0.08 15.22
N VAL A 171 -4.49 0.66 14.81
CA VAL A 171 -4.99 1.94 15.34
C VAL A 171 -5.21 1.92 16.86
N GLN A 172 -5.49 0.76 17.45
CA GLN A 172 -5.68 0.65 18.91
C GLN A 172 -4.37 0.81 19.71
N ARG A 173 -3.22 0.59 19.12
CA ARG A 173 -1.92 0.54 19.82
C ARG A 173 -0.86 1.44 19.21
N ASP A 174 -0.92 1.71 17.90
CA ASP A 174 0.00 2.62 17.22
C ASP A 174 -0.54 4.04 17.27
N SER A 175 0.12 4.91 18.04
CA SER A 175 -0.28 6.32 18.18
C SER A 175 -0.20 7.12 16.89
N ALA A 176 0.61 6.65 15.93
CA ALA A 176 0.79 7.30 14.64
C ALA A 176 -0.27 6.91 13.60
N SER A 177 -1.07 5.86 13.88
CA SER A 177 -2.13 5.38 13.00
C SER A 177 -3.52 5.75 13.53
N GLY A 178 -4.47 6.15 12.65
CA GLY A 178 -5.83 6.49 13.09
C GLY A 178 -6.70 7.25 12.09
N ASP A 179 -7.79 7.77 12.62
CA ASP A 179 -8.71 8.75 12.02
C ASP A 179 -9.54 8.26 10.81
N GLY A 180 -9.42 7.02 10.40
CA GLY A 180 -10.16 6.42 9.30
C GLY A 180 -9.33 5.47 8.46
N ILE A 181 -9.95 4.89 7.44
CA ILE A 181 -9.33 3.94 6.50
C ILE A 181 -9.76 4.28 5.08
N ASP A 182 -8.80 4.34 4.16
CA ASP A 182 -9.04 4.29 2.73
C ASP A 182 -8.78 2.86 2.24
N VAL A 183 -9.69 2.32 1.41
CA VAL A 183 -9.58 0.99 0.82
C VAL A 183 -9.69 1.10 -0.69
N ILE A 184 -8.78 0.42 -1.40
CA ILE A 184 -8.86 0.18 -2.84
C ILE A 184 -9.00 -1.31 -3.07
N VAL A 185 -9.98 -1.70 -3.87
CA VAL A 185 -10.11 -3.07 -4.36
C VAL A 185 -9.87 -3.06 -5.86
N THR A 186 -8.94 -3.87 -6.34
CA THR A 186 -8.67 -4.05 -7.77
C THR A 186 -9.07 -5.45 -8.21
N THR A 187 -9.81 -5.53 -9.31
CA THR A 187 -10.28 -6.77 -9.95
C THR A 187 -9.98 -6.73 -11.45
N SER A 188 -10.26 -7.81 -12.16
CA SER A 188 -10.18 -7.83 -13.63
C SER A 188 -11.14 -6.86 -14.30
N SER A 189 -12.27 -6.52 -13.67
CA SER A 189 -13.26 -5.58 -14.16
C SER A 189 -12.93 -4.11 -13.87
N GLY A 190 -11.84 -3.82 -13.12
CA GLY A 190 -11.43 -2.47 -12.73
C GLY A 190 -11.19 -2.33 -11.23
N HIS A 191 -11.49 -1.17 -10.68
CA HIS A 191 -11.27 -0.89 -9.25
C HIS A 191 -12.46 -0.20 -8.60
N THR A 192 -12.51 -0.30 -7.27
CA THR A 192 -13.39 0.49 -6.41
C THR A 192 -12.56 1.15 -5.30
N GLU A 193 -12.96 2.35 -4.91
CA GLU A 193 -12.36 3.08 -3.79
C GLU A 193 -13.46 3.41 -2.76
N GLU A 194 -13.14 3.26 -1.50
CA GLU A 194 -14.01 3.66 -0.40
C GLU A 194 -13.21 4.28 0.74
N THR A 195 -13.86 5.14 1.50
CA THR A 195 -13.31 5.80 2.68
C THR A 195 -14.25 5.58 3.86
N MET A 196 -13.68 5.21 5.01
CA MET A 196 -14.39 5.06 6.27
C MET A 196 -13.75 5.95 7.34
N SER A 197 -14.58 6.63 8.13
CA SER A 197 -14.14 7.35 9.34
C SER A 197 -14.40 6.49 10.58
N PHE A 198 -13.60 6.71 11.63
CA PHE A 198 -13.82 6.09 12.96
C PHE A 198 -14.54 7.06 13.87
#